data_38e850dae948546f2e017308aafcf2e9
#
_entry.id   38e850dae948546f2e017308aafcf2e9
#
_cell.length_a   1.000
_cell.length_b   1.000
_cell.length_c   1.000
_cell.angle_alpha   90.00
_cell.angle_beta   90.00
_cell.angle_gamma   90.00
#
_symmetry.space_group_name_H-M   'P 1'
#
loop_
_entity.id
_entity.type
_entity.pdbx_description
1 polymer ?
#
loop_
_entity_poly.entity_id
_entity_poly.type
_entity_poly.pdbx_seq_one_letter_code
_entity_poly.pdbx_strand_id
1 'polypeptide(L)'
;MASDDELTLAVRYSLRDLPVKRATEADVDAIVLRLHGLAPLAQRLWREGHRVSSDARRSVDRRLREKFGLRNPRSGLFTIGVFILALSMTAPIAYLLPRLRTPDSAELSANSGAILGGATLVVVLLTLGKPVVRSTFFQLQFIAVVLLGTAVAGTAISGQIHMTAVAGVAVGILSLMLAAIGRARDRAATEDIDNALKQAHLDVAPEVARAREGMLSTLAPELDKSGADLDAMRAMRTAAITAFRAEGSSATDLDPTALPGAYIVHRQTSTWLPVEWPSRIPRGR
;
A
#
# COMPACT_ATOMS: atom_id res chain seq x y z
N MET A 1 13.94 21.56 32.28
CA MET A 1 13.72 20.39 31.42
C MET A 1 12.26 20.03 31.50
N ALA A 2 11.55 19.95 30.37
CA ALA A 2 10.16 19.44 30.35
C ALA A 2 10.16 17.97 30.79
N SER A 3 9.12 17.54 31.47
CA SER A 3 8.98 16.12 31.87
C SER A 3 8.66 15.27 30.63
N ASP A 4 8.99 13.97 30.68
CA ASP A 4 8.66 13.03 29.59
C ASP A 4 7.16 13.02 29.30
N ASP A 5 6.33 13.26 30.32
CA ASP A 5 4.87 13.37 30.15
C ASP A 5 4.46 14.61 29.37
N GLU A 6 5.10 15.78 29.62
CA GLU A 6 4.83 17.02 28.86
C GLU A 6 5.25 16.88 27.39
N LEU A 7 6.42 16.26 27.12
CA LEU A 7 6.89 16.01 25.78
C LEU A 7 5.95 15.03 25.01
N THR A 8 5.52 13.99 25.70
CA THR A 8 4.56 13.03 25.15
C THR A 8 3.21 13.67 24.86
N LEU A 9 2.70 14.52 25.76
CA LEU A 9 1.45 15.26 25.56
C LEU A 9 1.52 16.21 24.38
N ALA A 10 2.62 16.92 24.18
CA ALA A 10 2.81 17.82 23.04
C ALA A 10 2.74 17.06 21.70
N VAL A 11 3.40 15.89 21.60
CA VAL A 11 3.35 15.05 20.40
C VAL A 11 1.96 14.46 20.23
N ARG A 12 1.33 13.95 21.30
CA ARG A 12 -0.02 13.37 21.26
C ARG A 12 -1.08 14.40 20.85
N TYR A 13 -0.99 15.64 21.35
CA TYR A 13 -1.87 16.73 20.93
C TYR A 13 -1.74 17.04 19.44
N SER A 14 -0.51 16.99 18.91
CA SER A 14 -0.25 17.19 17.49
C SER A 14 -0.72 16.02 16.61
N LEU A 15 -0.90 14.83 17.19
CA LEU A 15 -1.39 13.60 16.52
C LEU A 15 -2.87 13.32 16.79
N ARG A 16 -3.62 14.24 17.37
CA ARG A 16 -5.00 14.00 17.85
C ARG A 16 -5.94 13.37 16.81
N ASP A 17 -5.71 13.65 15.54
CA ASP A 17 -6.52 13.13 14.42
C ASP A 17 -6.03 11.75 13.94
N LEU A 18 -4.90 11.26 14.46
CA LEU A 18 -4.32 9.96 14.13
C LEU A 18 -4.42 9.04 15.35
N PRO A 19 -5.08 7.87 15.25
CA PRO A 19 -5.09 6.90 16.34
C PRO A 19 -3.66 6.50 16.72
N VAL A 20 -3.34 6.51 18.03
CA VAL A 20 -1.99 6.17 18.53
C VAL A 20 -1.49 4.82 18.00
N LYS A 21 -2.37 3.82 17.87
CA LYS A 21 -2.05 2.51 17.30
C LYS A 21 -1.56 2.55 15.84
N ARG A 22 -1.85 3.63 15.10
CA ARG A 22 -1.42 3.83 13.70
C ARG A 22 -0.23 4.78 13.59
N ALA A 23 0.14 5.46 14.68
CA ALA A 23 1.29 6.35 14.70
C ALA A 23 2.57 5.52 14.49
N THR A 24 3.44 6.04 13.66
CA THR A 24 4.73 5.43 13.33
C THR A 24 5.87 6.36 13.74
N GLU A 25 7.07 5.84 13.78
CA GLU A 25 8.28 6.60 14.09
C GLU A 25 8.44 7.82 13.16
N ALA A 26 8.09 7.67 11.88
CA ALA A 26 8.15 8.76 10.91
C ALA A 26 7.14 9.88 11.21
N ASP A 27 5.95 9.53 11.72
CA ASP A 27 4.93 10.51 12.11
C ASP A 27 5.40 11.29 13.33
N VAL A 28 6.01 10.59 14.32
CA VAL A 28 6.61 11.22 15.48
C VAL A 28 7.77 12.15 15.09
N ASP A 29 8.70 11.67 14.23
CA ASP A 29 9.79 12.50 13.72
C ASP A 29 9.28 13.78 13.02
N ALA A 30 8.24 13.67 12.21
CA ALA A 30 7.65 14.81 11.52
C ALA A 30 7.09 15.86 12.50
N ILE A 31 6.50 15.40 13.59
CA ILE A 31 5.97 16.30 14.62
C ILE A 31 7.06 16.92 15.46
N VAL A 32 8.06 16.14 15.87
CA VAL A 32 9.23 16.65 16.61
C VAL A 32 9.91 17.76 15.81
N LEU A 33 10.18 17.54 14.53
CA LEU A 33 10.73 18.58 13.65
C LEU A 33 9.83 19.82 13.60
N ARG A 34 8.51 19.64 13.51
CA ARG A 34 7.55 20.76 13.47
C ARG A 34 7.54 21.55 14.75
N LEU A 35 7.53 20.89 15.92
CA LEU A 35 7.53 21.55 17.24
C LEU A 35 8.81 22.37 17.48
N HIS A 36 9.92 21.99 16.85
CA HIS A 36 11.17 22.76 16.85
C HIS A 36 11.31 23.75 15.69
N GLY A 37 10.21 24.12 15.02
CA GLY A 37 10.22 25.11 13.94
C GLY A 37 10.76 24.62 12.60
N LEU A 38 11.06 23.31 12.46
CA LEU A 38 11.63 22.69 11.27
C LEU A 38 10.58 22.01 10.36
N ALA A 39 9.36 22.53 10.35
CA ALA A 39 8.29 22.03 9.49
C ALA A 39 8.68 21.98 7.98
N PRO A 40 9.38 22.99 7.42
CA PRO A 40 9.83 22.94 6.02
C PRO A 40 10.79 21.78 5.74
N LEU A 41 11.69 21.46 6.68
CA LEU A 41 12.59 20.31 6.58
C LEU A 41 11.80 18.99 6.57
N ALA A 42 10.86 18.81 7.50
CA ALA A 42 10.00 17.62 7.52
C ALA A 42 9.24 17.43 6.21
N GLN A 43 8.65 18.49 5.65
CA GLN A 43 7.94 18.46 4.37
C GLN A 43 8.86 18.12 3.19
N ARG A 44 10.09 18.63 3.21
CA ARG A 44 11.07 18.31 2.17
C ARG A 44 11.47 16.84 2.23
N LEU A 45 11.83 16.31 3.41
CA LEU A 45 12.18 14.89 3.59
C LEU A 45 11.05 13.96 3.12
N TRP A 46 9.81 14.32 3.43
CA TRP A 46 8.62 13.60 2.96
C TRP A 46 8.51 13.59 1.43
N ARG A 47 8.64 14.74 0.80
CA ARG A 47 8.54 14.88 -0.66
C ARG A 47 9.68 14.18 -1.40
N GLU A 48 10.91 14.37 -0.94
CA GLU A 48 12.09 13.76 -1.55
C GLU A 48 12.07 12.24 -1.39
N GLY A 49 11.77 11.72 -0.21
CA GLY A 49 11.63 10.29 0.03
C GLY A 49 10.51 9.67 -0.81
N HIS A 50 9.36 10.36 -0.94
CA HIS A 50 8.27 9.92 -1.82
C HIS A 50 8.70 9.92 -3.29
N ARG A 51 9.47 10.93 -3.74
CA ARG A 51 10.02 10.99 -5.09
C ARG A 51 10.95 9.80 -5.34
N VAL A 52 11.89 9.52 -4.44
CA VAL A 52 12.79 8.36 -4.55
C VAL A 52 12.01 7.05 -4.71
N SER A 53 10.98 6.83 -3.88
CA SER A 53 10.12 5.64 -3.99
C SER A 53 9.33 5.59 -5.30
N SER A 54 8.84 6.74 -5.77
CA SER A 54 8.10 6.83 -7.04
C SER A 54 9.01 6.53 -8.23
N ASP A 55 10.22 7.06 -8.24
CA ASP A 55 11.22 6.81 -9.29
C ASP A 55 11.67 5.34 -9.28
N ALA A 56 11.85 4.76 -8.10
CA ALA A 56 12.15 3.33 -7.94
C ALA A 56 11.05 2.44 -8.55
N ARG A 57 9.77 2.74 -8.27
CA ARG A 57 8.64 2.02 -8.88
C ARG A 57 8.65 2.13 -10.40
N ARG A 58 8.90 3.33 -10.94
CA ARG A 58 8.99 3.55 -12.39
C ARG A 58 10.16 2.78 -13.01
N SER A 59 11.30 2.70 -12.32
CA SER A 59 12.46 1.94 -12.77
C SER A 59 12.18 0.44 -12.81
N VAL A 60 11.53 -0.12 -11.79
CA VAL A 60 11.07 -1.51 -11.78
C VAL A 60 10.09 -1.76 -12.94
N ASP A 61 9.11 -0.89 -13.14
CA ASP A 61 8.12 -1.04 -14.21
C ASP A 61 8.76 -0.93 -15.60
N ARG A 62 9.76 -0.07 -15.77
CA ARG A 62 10.53 0.05 -17.02
C ARG A 62 11.27 -1.26 -17.34
N ARG A 63 12.01 -1.82 -16.38
CA ARG A 63 12.74 -3.09 -16.54
C ARG A 63 11.80 -4.25 -16.90
N LEU A 64 10.64 -4.30 -16.27
CA LEU A 64 9.62 -5.30 -16.61
C LEU A 64 9.04 -5.09 -18.00
N ARG A 65 8.85 -3.84 -18.45
CA ARG A 65 8.42 -3.54 -19.82
C ARG A 65 9.49 -3.91 -20.85
N GLU A 66 10.75 -3.65 -20.56
CA GLU A 66 11.87 -4.03 -21.43
C GLU A 66 11.94 -5.56 -21.60
N LYS A 67 11.74 -6.31 -20.51
CA LYS A 67 11.76 -7.79 -20.56
C LYS A 67 10.52 -8.40 -21.21
N PHE A 68 9.33 -7.92 -20.91
CA PHE A 68 8.06 -8.56 -21.30
C PHE A 68 7.28 -7.80 -22.37
N GLY A 69 7.65 -6.56 -22.69
CA GLY A 69 6.95 -5.72 -23.67
C GLY A 69 5.48 -5.49 -23.30
N LEU A 70 4.58 -5.67 -24.27
CA LEU A 70 3.14 -5.58 -24.06
C LEU A 70 2.56 -6.67 -23.15
N ARG A 71 3.33 -7.74 -22.88
CA ARG A 71 2.97 -8.84 -21.97
C ARG A 71 3.37 -8.55 -20.52
N ASN A 72 3.77 -7.32 -20.22
CA ASN A 72 4.11 -6.94 -18.85
C ASN A 72 2.95 -7.30 -17.89
N PRO A 73 3.20 -8.14 -16.86
CA PRO A 73 2.17 -8.56 -15.89
C PRO A 73 1.62 -7.41 -15.05
N ARG A 74 2.28 -6.26 -15.03
CA ARG A 74 1.82 -4.99 -14.45
C ARG A 74 1.27 -4.04 -15.52
N SER A 75 0.94 -4.52 -16.72
CA SER A 75 0.41 -3.64 -17.76
C SER A 75 -0.90 -2.98 -17.32
N GLY A 76 -1.08 -1.74 -17.74
CA GLY A 76 -2.23 -0.92 -17.34
C GLY A 76 -3.60 -1.56 -17.63
N LEU A 77 -3.71 -2.39 -18.69
CA LEU A 77 -4.93 -3.14 -19.01
C LEU A 77 -5.35 -4.08 -17.87
N PHE A 78 -4.39 -4.78 -17.25
CA PHE A 78 -4.71 -5.68 -16.14
C PHE A 78 -5.09 -4.91 -14.88
N THR A 79 -4.37 -3.82 -14.58
CA THR A 79 -4.67 -2.92 -13.47
C THR A 79 -6.04 -2.25 -13.65
N ILE A 80 -6.38 -1.83 -14.87
CA ILE A 80 -7.69 -1.30 -15.22
C ILE A 80 -8.78 -2.36 -14.99
N GLY A 81 -8.56 -3.61 -15.40
CA GLY A 81 -9.50 -4.69 -15.17
C GLY A 81 -9.74 -4.97 -13.69
N VAL A 82 -8.70 -5.04 -12.88
CA VAL A 82 -8.81 -5.18 -11.42
C VAL A 82 -9.52 -3.98 -10.80
N PHE A 83 -9.24 -2.76 -11.27
CA PHE A 83 -9.90 -1.55 -10.79
C PHE A 83 -11.39 -1.52 -11.16
N ILE A 84 -11.75 -1.87 -12.40
CA ILE A 84 -13.14 -2.00 -12.84
C ILE A 84 -13.86 -3.05 -11.98
N LEU A 85 -13.22 -4.20 -11.72
CA LEU A 85 -13.76 -5.24 -10.87
C LEU A 85 -13.97 -4.76 -9.43
N ALA A 86 -13.01 -4.04 -8.86
CA ALA A 86 -13.14 -3.44 -7.53
C ALA A 86 -14.26 -2.38 -7.47
N LEU A 87 -14.39 -1.57 -8.51
CA LEU A 87 -15.47 -0.58 -8.62
C LEU A 87 -16.85 -1.25 -8.72
N SER A 88 -16.94 -2.42 -9.37
CA SER A 88 -18.19 -3.17 -9.47
C SER A 88 -18.70 -3.68 -8.12
N MET A 89 -17.81 -3.82 -7.14
CA MET A 89 -18.20 -4.25 -5.79
C MET A 89 -18.85 -3.13 -4.98
N THR A 90 -18.68 -1.85 -5.35
CA THR A 90 -19.22 -0.73 -4.57
C THR A 90 -20.75 -0.70 -4.56
N ALA A 91 -21.39 -1.01 -5.67
CA ALA A 91 -22.85 -1.04 -5.76
C ALA A 91 -23.49 -2.19 -4.96
N PRO A 92 -23.04 -3.46 -5.06
CA PRO A 92 -23.51 -4.53 -4.20
C PRO A 92 -23.27 -4.27 -2.71
N ILE A 93 -22.10 -3.71 -2.34
CA ILE A 93 -21.79 -3.36 -0.95
C ILE A 93 -22.72 -2.25 -0.46
N ALA A 94 -22.96 -1.22 -1.27
CA ALA A 94 -23.89 -0.14 -0.92
C ALA A 94 -25.32 -0.68 -0.71
N TYR A 95 -25.76 -1.63 -1.53
CA TYR A 95 -27.07 -2.28 -1.38
C TYR A 95 -27.20 -3.08 -0.07
N LEU A 96 -26.11 -3.60 0.48
CA LEU A 96 -26.11 -4.29 1.78
C LEU A 96 -26.31 -3.33 2.95
N LEU A 97 -26.03 -2.04 2.79
CA LEU A 97 -26.21 -1.03 3.84
C LEU A 97 -27.69 -0.61 3.94
N PRO A 98 -28.36 -0.81 5.10
CA PRO A 98 -29.81 -0.53 5.24
C PRO A 98 -30.21 0.90 4.85
N ARG A 99 -29.30 1.87 5.11
CA ARG A 99 -29.54 3.30 4.82
C ARG A 99 -29.47 3.66 3.33
N LEU A 100 -28.86 2.82 2.51
CA LEU A 100 -28.68 3.07 1.07
C LEU A 100 -29.58 2.16 0.22
N ARG A 101 -30.43 1.38 0.87
CA ARG A 101 -31.33 0.42 0.21
C ARG A 101 -32.56 1.13 -0.31
N THR A 102 -32.57 1.44 -1.60
CA THR A 102 -33.71 1.96 -2.34
C THR A 102 -34.03 1.02 -3.50
N PRO A 103 -35.27 1.07 -4.10
CA PRO A 103 -35.57 0.28 -5.29
C PRO A 103 -34.57 0.56 -6.42
N ASP A 104 -34.20 1.83 -6.62
CA ASP A 104 -33.23 2.25 -7.63
C ASP A 104 -31.83 1.69 -7.36
N SER A 105 -31.43 1.56 -6.09
CA SER A 105 -30.14 0.98 -5.72
C SER A 105 -30.07 -0.54 -5.99
N ALA A 106 -31.22 -1.23 -5.93
CA ALA A 106 -31.30 -2.65 -6.28
C ALA A 106 -31.11 -2.85 -7.79
N GLU A 107 -31.78 -2.04 -8.61
CA GLU A 107 -31.65 -2.06 -10.06
C GLU A 107 -30.24 -1.64 -10.50
N LEU A 108 -29.68 -0.57 -9.91
CA LEU A 108 -28.32 -0.13 -10.15
C LEU A 108 -27.29 -1.22 -9.79
N SER A 109 -27.48 -1.89 -8.64
CA SER A 109 -26.64 -3.02 -8.21
C SER A 109 -26.71 -4.18 -9.21
N ALA A 110 -27.92 -4.49 -9.69
CA ALA A 110 -28.15 -5.54 -10.66
C ALA A 110 -27.47 -5.23 -12.01
N ASN A 111 -27.69 -4.05 -12.55
CA ASN A 111 -27.15 -3.63 -13.85
C ASN A 111 -25.63 -3.43 -13.80
N SER A 112 -25.10 -2.86 -12.70
CA SER A 112 -23.65 -2.71 -12.53
C SER A 112 -22.96 -4.06 -12.45
N GLY A 113 -23.52 -5.04 -11.76
CA GLY A 113 -23.01 -6.41 -11.70
C GLY A 113 -22.88 -7.07 -13.08
N ALA A 114 -23.89 -6.88 -13.94
CA ALA A 114 -23.89 -7.43 -15.31
C ALA A 114 -22.85 -6.73 -16.21
N ILE A 115 -22.82 -5.40 -16.23
CA ILE A 115 -21.92 -4.62 -17.08
C ILE A 115 -20.48 -4.86 -16.68
N LEU A 116 -20.20 -4.84 -15.40
CA LEU A 116 -18.86 -4.94 -14.86
C LEU A 116 -18.36 -6.40 -14.85
N GLY A 117 -19.27 -7.36 -14.67
CA GLY A 117 -18.97 -8.77 -14.91
C GLY A 117 -18.59 -9.03 -16.36
N GLY A 118 -19.34 -8.46 -17.32
CA GLY A 118 -19.01 -8.53 -18.74
C GLY A 118 -17.65 -7.87 -19.08
N ALA A 119 -17.38 -6.68 -18.54
CA ALA A 119 -16.11 -6.00 -18.72
C ALA A 119 -14.93 -6.80 -18.13
N THR A 120 -15.13 -7.44 -16.96
CA THR A 120 -14.12 -8.29 -16.35
C THR A 120 -13.87 -9.53 -17.20
N LEU A 121 -14.91 -10.17 -17.72
CA LEU A 121 -14.77 -11.30 -18.63
C LEU A 121 -13.94 -10.91 -19.86
N VAL A 122 -14.20 -9.76 -20.47
CA VAL A 122 -13.43 -9.26 -21.60
C VAL A 122 -11.97 -9.07 -21.23
N VAL A 123 -11.67 -8.44 -20.06
CA VAL A 123 -10.29 -8.26 -19.60
C VAL A 123 -9.60 -9.60 -19.36
N VAL A 124 -10.29 -10.56 -18.73
CA VAL A 124 -9.75 -11.91 -18.50
C VAL A 124 -9.52 -12.64 -19.83
N LEU A 125 -10.42 -12.54 -20.78
CA LEU A 125 -10.25 -13.12 -22.11
C LEU A 125 -9.08 -12.49 -22.87
N LEU A 126 -8.88 -11.19 -22.78
CA LEU A 126 -7.72 -10.49 -23.36
C LEU A 126 -6.40 -10.87 -22.69
N THR A 127 -6.45 -11.35 -21.45
CA THR A 127 -5.28 -11.82 -20.69
C THR A 127 -5.12 -13.35 -20.74
N LEU A 128 -6.02 -14.08 -21.39
CA LEU A 128 -5.96 -15.53 -21.54
C LEU A 128 -4.60 -16.00 -22.06
N GLY A 129 -3.98 -16.93 -21.34
CA GLY A 129 -2.67 -17.48 -21.66
C GLY A 129 -1.48 -16.68 -21.16
N LYS A 130 -1.70 -15.61 -20.37
CA LYS A 130 -0.60 -14.86 -19.73
C LYS A 130 -0.55 -15.22 -18.23
N PRO A 131 0.59 -15.68 -17.71
CA PRO A 131 0.75 -15.90 -16.29
C PRO A 131 0.67 -14.55 -15.55
N VAL A 132 -0.08 -14.56 -14.46
CA VAL A 132 -0.32 -13.36 -13.63
C VAL A 132 0.65 -13.36 -12.47
N VAL A 133 1.14 -12.19 -12.06
CA VAL A 133 1.99 -12.04 -10.87
C VAL A 133 1.23 -12.54 -9.63
N ARG A 134 1.95 -13.16 -8.70
CA ARG A 134 1.39 -13.74 -7.48
C ARG A 134 0.53 -12.75 -6.67
N SER A 135 0.99 -11.51 -6.53
CA SER A 135 0.23 -10.45 -5.83
C SER A 135 -1.10 -10.14 -6.50
N THR A 136 -1.13 -10.09 -7.83
CA THR A 136 -2.36 -9.87 -8.60
C THR A 136 -3.31 -11.08 -8.50
N PHE A 137 -2.77 -12.29 -8.45
CA PHE A 137 -3.58 -13.48 -8.23
C PHE A 137 -4.28 -13.47 -6.87
N PHE A 138 -3.57 -13.07 -5.80
CA PHE A 138 -4.18 -12.89 -4.48
C PHE A 138 -5.24 -11.78 -4.45
N GLN A 139 -5.01 -10.66 -5.14
CA GLN A 139 -6.01 -9.60 -5.27
C GLN A 139 -7.27 -10.11 -5.96
N LEU A 140 -7.15 -10.88 -7.04
CA LEU A 140 -8.30 -11.49 -7.71
C LEU A 140 -9.03 -12.48 -6.80
N GLN A 141 -8.31 -13.29 -6.02
CA GLN A 141 -8.93 -14.18 -5.04
C GLN A 141 -9.73 -13.42 -3.99
N PHE A 142 -9.13 -12.36 -3.43
CA PHE A 142 -9.81 -11.52 -2.45
C PHE A 142 -11.10 -10.90 -3.03
N ILE A 143 -11.02 -10.35 -4.23
CA ILE A 143 -12.18 -9.77 -4.93
C ILE A 143 -13.27 -10.82 -5.15
N ALA A 144 -12.92 -12.02 -5.60
CA ALA A 144 -13.88 -13.09 -5.82
C ALA A 144 -14.56 -13.55 -4.52
N VAL A 145 -13.81 -13.65 -3.42
CA VAL A 145 -14.37 -13.96 -2.09
C VAL A 145 -15.35 -12.88 -1.61
N VAL A 146 -15.00 -11.61 -1.80
CA VAL A 146 -15.89 -10.48 -1.43
C VAL A 146 -17.15 -10.49 -2.31
N LEU A 147 -17.03 -10.70 -3.61
CA LEU A 147 -18.20 -10.81 -4.51
C LEU A 147 -19.12 -11.96 -4.10
N LEU A 148 -18.55 -13.13 -3.81
CA LEU A 148 -19.34 -14.29 -3.33
C LEU A 148 -20.05 -13.95 -2.01
N GLY A 149 -19.33 -13.39 -1.05
CA GLY A 149 -19.87 -12.99 0.25
C GLY A 149 -21.00 -11.96 0.12
N THR A 150 -20.83 -10.94 -0.73
CA THR A 150 -21.87 -9.93 -0.97
C THR A 150 -23.10 -10.49 -1.68
N ALA A 151 -22.93 -11.44 -2.62
CA ALA A 151 -24.04 -12.09 -3.29
C ALA A 151 -24.85 -12.97 -2.34
N VAL A 152 -24.17 -13.79 -1.50
CA VAL A 152 -24.81 -14.61 -0.47
C VAL A 152 -25.56 -13.75 0.54
N ALA A 153 -24.92 -12.70 1.06
CA ALA A 153 -25.55 -11.78 2.01
C ALA A 153 -26.76 -11.03 1.38
N GLY A 154 -26.62 -10.57 0.13
CA GLY A 154 -27.69 -9.92 -0.59
C GLY A 154 -28.91 -10.81 -0.78
N THR A 155 -28.69 -12.09 -1.14
CA THR A 155 -29.76 -13.11 -1.28
C THR A 155 -30.42 -13.39 0.07
N ALA A 156 -29.63 -13.57 1.13
CA ALA A 156 -30.15 -13.84 2.47
C ALA A 156 -31.01 -12.67 3.02
N ILE A 157 -30.62 -11.44 2.71
CA ILE A 157 -31.30 -10.24 3.19
C ILE A 157 -32.57 -9.94 2.38
N SER A 158 -32.52 -10.12 1.04
CA SER A 158 -33.65 -9.79 0.15
C SER A 158 -34.68 -10.92 0.04
N GLY A 159 -34.31 -12.14 0.39
CA GLY A 159 -35.13 -13.32 0.15
C GLY A 159 -35.32 -13.66 -1.34
N GLN A 160 -34.69 -12.90 -2.23
CA GLN A 160 -34.79 -13.07 -3.69
C GLN A 160 -33.41 -13.33 -4.30
N ILE A 161 -33.36 -14.29 -5.20
CA ILE A 161 -32.13 -14.58 -5.97
C ILE A 161 -32.11 -13.57 -7.14
N HIS A 162 -31.26 -12.58 -7.05
CA HIS A 162 -30.99 -11.68 -8.16
C HIS A 162 -30.05 -12.36 -9.17
N MET A 163 -30.57 -12.65 -10.36
CA MET A 163 -29.82 -13.32 -11.43
C MET A 163 -28.54 -12.57 -11.82
N THR A 164 -28.52 -11.27 -11.66
CA THR A 164 -27.33 -10.41 -11.88
C THR A 164 -26.25 -10.62 -10.83
N ALA A 165 -26.61 -10.83 -9.56
CA ALA A 165 -25.65 -11.22 -8.51
C ALA A 165 -25.06 -12.60 -8.80
N VAL A 166 -25.88 -13.54 -9.23
CA VAL A 166 -25.43 -14.88 -9.66
C VAL A 166 -24.49 -14.81 -10.86
N ALA A 167 -24.82 -13.98 -11.86
CA ALA A 167 -23.95 -13.76 -13.01
C ALA A 167 -22.60 -13.13 -12.60
N GLY A 168 -22.60 -12.13 -11.71
CA GLY A 168 -21.38 -11.51 -11.19
C GLY A 168 -20.48 -12.50 -10.47
N VAL A 169 -21.06 -13.36 -9.62
CA VAL A 169 -20.35 -14.43 -8.92
C VAL A 169 -19.78 -15.45 -9.90
N ALA A 170 -20.57 -15.89 -10.87
CA ALA A 170 -20.13 -16.87 -11.87
C ALA A 170 -18.95 -16.32 -12.68
N VAL A 171 -19.00 -15.05 -13.10
CA VAL A 171 -17.90 -14.38 -13.79
C VAL A 171 -16.67 -14.26 -12.88
N GLY A 172 -16.84 -13.90 -11.61
CA GLY A 172 -15.74 -13.84 -10.63
C GLY A 172 -15.05 -15.18 -10.45
N ILE A 173 -15.81 -16.24 -10.27
CA ILE A 173 -15.29 -17.63 -10.15
C ILE A 173 -14.61 -18.06 -11.44
N LEU A 174 -15.20 -17.82 -12.60
CA LEU A 174 -14.62 -18.15 -13.90
C LEU A 174 -13.29 -17.42 -14.12
N SER A 175 -13.24 -16.14 -13.78
CA SER A 175 -12.01 -15.33 -13.86
C SER A 175 -10.89 -15.90 -12.98
N LEU A 176 -11.24 -16.34 -11.77
CA LEU A 176 -10.33 -16.99 -10.83
C LEU A 176 -9.82 -18.33 -11.35
N MET A 177 -10.74 -19.16 -11.89
CA MET A 177 -10.38 -20.45 -12.46
C MET A 177 -9.45 -20.28 -13.67
N LEU A 178 -9.73 -19.33 -14.55
CA LEU A 178 -8.89 -19.04 -15.72
C LEU A 178 -7.50 -18.52 -15.31
N ALA A 179 -7.42 -17.64 -14.29
CA ALA A 179 -6.14 -17.19 -13.76
C ALA A 179 -5.35 -18.33 -13.09
N ALA A 180 -6.03 -19.22 -12.34
CA ALA A 180 -5.42 -20.38 -11.71
C ALA A 180 -4.92 -21.38 -12.74
N ILE A 181 -5.72 -21.68 -13.77
CA ILE A 181 -5.36 -22.56 -14.88
C ILE A 181 -4.16 -21.97 -15.65
N GLY A 182 -4.17 -20.65 -15.92
CA GLY A 182 -3.05 -19.97 -16.59
C GLY A 182 -1.74 -20.12 -15.81
N ARG A 183 -1.78 -19.94 -14.48
CA ARG A 183 -0.61 -20.19 -13.63
C ARG A 183 -0.17 -21.65 -13.55
N ALA A 184 -1.13 -22.57 -13.49
CA ALA A 184 -0.84 -24.00 -13.38
C ALA A 184 -0.32 -24.60 -14.69
N ARG A 185 -0.82 -24.11 -15.82
CA ARG A 185 -0.46 -24.62 -17.15
C ARG A 185 0.95 -24.21 -17.59
N ASP A 186 1.39 -23.02 -17.15
CA ASP A 186 2.70 -22.49 -17.51
C ASP A 186 3.47 -22.07 -16.25
N ARG A 187 3.94 -23.08 -15.50
CA ARG A 187 4.76 -22.85 -14.31
C ARG A 187 6.07 -22.13 -14.61
N ALA A 188 6.72 -22.48 -15.71
CA ALA A 188 8.00 -21.91 -16.09
C ALA A 188 7.86 -20.40 -16.37
N ALA A 189 6.85 -20.00 -17.13
CA ALA A 189 6.59 -18.57 -17.36
C ALA A 189 6.15 -17.84 -16.08
N THR A 190 5.45 -18.51 -15.18
CA THR A 190 5.07 -17.95 -13.87
C THR A 190 6.30 -17.69 -13.01
N GLU A 191 7.22 -18.66 -12.93
CA GLU A 191 8.47 -18.54 -12.18
C GLU A 191 9.39 -17.48 -12.80
N ASP A 192 9.45 -17.41 -14.14
CA ASP A 192 10.23 -16.38 -14.85
C ASP A 192 9.71 -14.97 -14.53
N ILE A 193 8.39 -14.77 -14.46
CA ILE A 193 7.78 -13.49 -14.10
C ILE A 193 8.06 -13.12 -12.64
N ASP A 194 7.85 -14.07 -11.71
CA ASP A 194 8.08 -13.84 -10.30
C ASP A 194 9.58 -13.57 -10.03
N ASN A 195 10.48 -14.30 -10.70
CA ASN A 195 11.93 -14.09 -10.62
C ASN A 195 12.34 -12.75 -11.26
N ALA A 196 11.79 -12.39 -12.42
CA ALA A 196 12.08 -11.12 -13.06
C ALA A 196 11.61 -9.93 -12.21
N LEU A 197 10.45 -10.05 -11.56
CA LEU A 197 9.97 -9.04 -10.63
C LEU A 197 10.93 -8.89 -9.43
N LYS A 198 11.35 -10.02 -8.85
CA LYS A 198 12.31 -10.03 -7.76
C LYS A 198 13.64 -9.41 -8.19
N GLN A 199 14.16 -9.80 -9.35
CA GLN A 199 15.41 -9.27 -9.88
C GLN A 199 15.32 -7.77 -10.15
N ALA A 200 14.24 -7.29 -10.77
CA ALA A 200 14.04 -5.86 -11.01
C ALA A 200 14.05 -5.02 -9.71
N HIS A 201 13.50 -5.57 -8.61
CA HIS A 201 13.59 -4.90 -7.30
C HIS A 201 15.02 -4.95 -6.74
N LEU A 202 15.71 -6.08 -6.84
CA LEU A 202 17.11 -6.20 -6.38
C LEU A 202 18.04 -5.24 -7.13
N ASP A 203 17.82 -5.07 -8.43
CA ASP A 203 18.63 -4.17 -9.26
C ASP A 203 18.41 -2.69 -8.94
N VAL A 204 17.20 -2.31 -8.51
CA VAL A 204 16.86 -0.93 -8.14
C VAL A 204 17.25 -0.62 -6.68
N ALA A 205 17.31 -1.62 -5.82
CA ALA A 205 17.60 -1.45 -4.40
C ALA A 205 18.88 -0.65 -4.10
N PRO A 206 20.02 -0.83 -4.80
CA PRO A 206 21.23 -0.04 -4.58
C PRO A 206 21.07 1.45 -4.91
N GLU A 207 20.24 1.79 -5.90
CA GLU A 207 19.95 3.18 -6.28
C GLU A 207 19.16 3.87 -5.17
N VAL A 208 18.15 3.19 -4.64
CA VAL A 208 17.36 3.69 -3.50
C VAL A 208 18.22 3.80 -2.23
N ALA A 209 19.10 2.82 -1.99
CA ALA A 209 20.01 2.87 -0.84
C ALA A 209 20.94 4.08 -0.90
N ARG A 210 21.55 4.35 -2.05
CA ARG A 210 22.39 5.54 -2.27
C ARG A 210 21.62 6.85 -2.11
N ALA A 211 20.41 6.93 -2.66
CA ALA A 211 19.56 8.12 -2.49
C ALA A 211 19.18 8.34 -1.03
N ARG A 212 18.86 7.28 -0.29
CA ARG A 212 18.58 7.31 1.15
C ARG A 212 19.78 7.80 1.94
N GLU A 213 20.94 7.25 1.66
CA GLU A 213 22.20 7.64 2.32
C GLU A 213 22.54 9.10 2.05
N GLY A 214 22.34 9.56 0.81
CA GLY A 214 22.48 10.97 0.45
C GLY A 214 21.54 11.87 1.25
N MET A 215 20.28 11.50 1.41
CA MET A 215 19.33 12.26 2.24
C MET A 215 19.74 12.27 3.72
N LEU A 216 20.22 11.14 4.25
CA LEU A 216 20.66 11.05 5.66
C LEU A 216 21.95 11.84 5.90
N SER A 217 22.90 11.85 4.95
CA SER A 217 24.14 12.61 5.08
C SER A 217 23.95 14.11 5.06
N THR A 218 22.90 14.62 4.40
CA THR A 218 22.56 16.05 4.40
C THR A 218 21.79 16.49 5.64
N LEU A 219 21.19 15.52 6.37
CA LEU A 219 20.32 15.83 7.50
C LEU A 219 21.07 16.45 8.68
N ALA A 220 22.23 15.91 9.08
CA ALA A 220 23.02 16.43 10.19
C ALA A 220 23.46 17.89 9.95
N PRO A 221 24.11 18.25 8.82
CA PRO A 221 24.50 19.63 8.54
C PRO A 221 23.32 20.62 8.52
N GLU A 222 22.13 20.16 8.13
CA GLU A 222 20.96 21.02 8.11
C GLU A 222 20.37 21.26 9.49
N LEU A 223 20.35 20.24 10.32
CA LEU A 223 19.96 20.37 11.72
C LEU A 223 20.93 21.29 12.47
N ASP A 224 22.25 21.15 12.25
CA ASP A 224 23.26 22.02 12.84
C ASP A 224 23.08 23.49 12.40
N LYS A 225 22.84 23.74 11.11
CA LYS A 225 22.59 25.09 10.59
C LYS A 225 21.33 25.72 11.16
N SER A 226 20.36 24.94 11.54
CA SER A 226 19.11 25.41 12.13
C SER A 226 19.27 25.91 13.57
N GLY A 227 20.37 25.57 14.24
CA GLY A 227 20.58 25.84 15.66
C GLY A 227 19.65 25.04 16.58
N ALA A 228 19.06 23.95 16.08
CA ALA A 228 18.13 23.15 16.85
C ALA A 228 18.86 22.34 17.93
N ASP A 229 18.26 22.25 19.12
CA ASP A 229 18.73 21.36 20.18
C ASP A 229 18.43 19.91 19.84
N LEU A 230 19.44 19.21 19.31
CA LEU A 230 19.33 17.82 18.88
C LEU A 230 19.04 16.87 20.04
N ASP A 231 19.56 17.17 21.22
CA ASP A 231 19.36 16.29 22.38
C ASP A 231 17.95 16.43 22.93
N ALA A 232 17.41 17.65 22.97
CA ALA A 232 15.99 17.88 23.29
C ALA A 232 15.07 17.19 22.27
N MET A 233 15.38 17.27 20.98
CA MET A 233 14.59 16.60 19.93
C MET A 233 14.64 15.07 20.07
N ARG A 234 15.81 14.50 20.35
CA ARG A 234 15.97 13.05 20.58
C ARG A 234 15.21 12.59 21.82
N ALA A 235 15.32 13.34 22.92
CA ALA A 235 14.59 13.06 24.15
C ALA A 235 13.07 13.07 23.93
N MET A 236 12.54 14.11 23.27
CA MET A 236 11.11 14.20 22.91
C MET A 236 10.65 13.01 22.07
N ARG A 237 11.41 12.67 21.03
CA ARG A 237 11.10 11.53 20.17
C ARG A 237 11.07 10.23 20.97
N THR A 238 12.10 9.98 21.76
CA THR A 238 12.24 8.74 22.56
C THR A 238 11.09 8.60 23.56
N ALA A 239 10.78 9.65 24.28
CA ALA A 239 9.65 9.67 25.23
C ALA A 239 8.32 9.37 24.51
N ALA A 240 8.04 10.05 23.40
CA ALA A 240 6.81 9.85 22.63
C ALA A 240 6.68 8.43 22.09
N ILE A 241 7.74 7.86 21.49
CA ILE A 241 7.70 6.51 20.93
C ILE A 241 7.56 5.46 22.04
N THR A 242 8.26 5.65 23.16
CA THR A 242 8.14 4.73 24.32
C THR A 242 6.71 4.70 24.86
N ALA A 243 6.08 5.87 25.02
CA ALA A 243 4.69 5.97 25.46
C ALA A 243 3.71 5.35 24.45
N PHE A 244 3.89 5.61 23.16
CA PHE A 244 3.03 5.05 22.11
C PHE A 244 3.16 3.53 21.98
N ARG A 245 4.37 3.01 22.19
CA ARG A 245 4.60 1.56 22.26
C ARG A 245 3.87 0.92 23.44
N ALA A 246 3.88 1.55 24.59
CA ALA A 246 3.12 1.08 25.76
C ALA A 246 1.61 1.03 25.49
N GLU A 247 1.09 1.87 24.58
CA GLU A 247 -0.31 1.88 24.12
C GLU A 247 -0.59 0.94 22.93
N GLY A 248 0.36 0.10 22.55
CA GLY A 248 0.20 -0.86 21.46
C GLY A 248 0.40 -0.29 20.05
N SER A 249 1.18 0.80 19.91
CA SER A 249 1.65 1.29 18.62
C SER A 249 2.54 0.26 17.94
N SER A 250 2.56 0.27 16.61
CA SER A 250 3.45 -0.55 15.77
C SER A 250 4.89 -0.04 15.69
N ALA A 251 5.22 1.03 16.38
CA ALA A 251 6.58 1.57 16.49
C ALA A 251 7.51 0.53 17.15
N THR A 252 8.38 -0.12 16.38
CA THR A 252 9.04 -1.34 16.83
C THR A 252 10.54 -1.22 17.11
N ASP A 253 11.28 -0.43 16.37
CA ASP A 253 12.75 -0.44 16.48
C ASP A 253 13.31 0.99 16.56
N LEU A 254 13.54 1.44 17.77
CA LEU A 254 14.22 2.69 18.04
C LEU A 254 15.73 2.50 18.02
N ASP A 255 16.38 3.23 17.12
CA ASP A 255 17.79 3.59 17.28
C ASP A 255 17.83 4.97 17.97
N PRO A 256 18.20 5.05 19.27
CA PRO A 256 18.25 6.32 19.99
C PRO A 256 19.29 7.28 19.40
N THR A 257 20.26 6.78 18.65
CA THR A 257 21.32 7.59 18.02
C THR A 257 20.89 8.18 16.68
N ALA A 258 19.80 7.67 16.08
CA ALA A 258 19.31 8.17 14.81
C ALA A 258 18.96 9.67 14.88
N LEU A 259 19.26 10.41 13.82
CA LEU A 259 18.95 11.83 13.74
C LEU A 259 17.43 12.03 13.65
N PRO A 260 16.88 13.12 14.23
CA PRO A 260 15.51 13.53 14.00
C PRO A 260 15.24 13.73 12.50
N GLY A 261 14.18 13.08 11.99
CA GLY A 261 13.86 13.02 10.54
C GLY A 261 14.36 11.78 9.81
N ALA A 262 15.28 11.00 10.41
CA ALA A 262 15.79 9.78 9.77
C ALA A 262 14.69 8.74 9.51
N TYR A 263 13.72 8.61 10.40
CA TYR A 263 12.60 7.70 10.22
C TYR A 263 11.65 8.11 9.09
N ILE A 264 11.50 9.42 8.82
CA ILE A 264 10.77 9.91 7.64
C ILE A 264 11.47 9.41 6.38
N VAL A 265 12.79 9.58 6.30
CA VAL A 265 13.59 9.13 5.16
C VAL A 265 13.46 7.62 4.97
N HIS A 266 13.67 6.83 6.03
CA HIS A 266 13.57 5.37 5.96
C HIS A 266 12.19 4.90 5.50
N ARG A 267 11.13 5.44 6.08
CA ARG A 267 9.76 5.06 5.74
C ARG A 267 9.44 5.41 4.30
N GLN A 268 9.67 6.66 3.89
CA GLN A 268 9.31 7.11 2.56
C GLN A 268 10.10 6.39 1.47
N THR A 269 11.39 6.18 1.67
CA THR A 269 12.23 5.43 0.73
C THR A 269 11.99 3.91 0.74
N SER A 270 11.15 3.38 1.63
CA SER A 270 10.78 1.95 1.67
C SER A 270 9.41 1.65 1.06
N THR A 271 8.59 2.68 0.77
CA THR A 271 7.22 2.50 0.26
C THR A 271 7.14 1.91 -1.15
N TRP A 272 8.26 1.81 -1.87
CA TRP A 272 8.32 1.20 -3.21
C TRP A 272 8.39 -0.34 -3.17
N LEU A 273 8.76 -0.90 -2.03
CA LEU A 273 8.82 -2.35 -1.85
C LEU A 273 7.40 -2.96 -1.80
N PRO A 274 7.20 -4.15 -2.36
CA PRO A 274 5.96 -4.89 -2.17
C PRO A 274 5.71 -5.18 -0.69
N VAL A 275 4.44 -5.17 -0.27
CA VAL A 275 4.04 -5.43 1.13
C VAL A 275 4.51 -6.83 1.61
N GLU A 276 4.64 -7.78 0.68
CA GLU A 276 5.10 -9.15 0.94
C GLU A 276 6.62 -9.27 1.18
N TRP A 277 7.37 -8.22 0.88
CA TRP A 277 8.80 -8.21 1.13
C TRP A 277 9.03 -7.68 2.53
N PRO A 278 9.65 -8.50 3.40
CA PRO A 278 10.02 -8.00 4.71
C PRO A 278 10.90 -6.77 4.51
N SER A 279 10.59 -5.70 5.21
CA SER A 279 11.37 -4.45 5.26
C SER A 279 12.81 -4.66 5.81
N ARG A 280 13.21 -5.89 6.05
CA ARG A 280 14.56 -6.32 6.38
C ARG A 280 15.41 -6.31 5.10
N ILE A 281 15.73 -5.11 4.63
CA ILE A 281 17.00 -4.93 3.92
C ILE A 281 18.08 -5.31 4.94
N PRO A 282 19.03 -6.21 4.61
CA PRO A 282 20.10 -6.54 5.51
C PRO A 282 20.73 -5.24 5.98
N ARG A 283 20.78 -5.03 7.29
CA ARG A 283 21.54 -3.93 7.87
C ARG A 283 22.98 -4.15 7.37
N GLY A 284 23.46 -3.27 6.49
CA GLY A 284 24.85 -3.25 6.10
C GLY A 284 25.66 -3.21 7.40
N ARG A 285 26.55 -4.19 7.54
CA ARG A 285 27.59 -4.20 8.59
C ARG A 285 28.59 -3.12 8.29
#